data_b7755d5295b68faf6c00934040165910
#
_entry.id   b7755d5295b68faf6c00934040165910
#
_cell.length_a   1.000
_cell.length_b   1.000
_cell.length_c   1.000
_cell.angle_alpha   90.00
_cell.angle_beta   90.00
_cell.angle_gamma   90.00
#
_symmetry.space_group_name_H-M   'P 1'
#
loop_
_entity.id
_entity.type
_entity.pdbx_description
1 polymer ?
#
loop_
_entity_poly.entity_id
_entity_poly.type
_entity_poly.pdbx_seq_one_letter_code
_entity_poly.pdbx_strand_id
1 'polypeptide(L)'
;AASDVYKRQMLDMTLRDLERVLYFENYVVIEPGLTDLTYGQMMSEEEFMDAQDTYGMDAFTANIGAEAIREMLAAIDLEAEAEQLRADLKEATGELKPKKIIKRLKVVESFLESGNRPEWMILTVVPVIPPELRPLVPLDGGRFATSDLNDLYRRVINRNNRLKRLIELRAPDIIAVSYTHLTLP
;
A
#
# COMPACT_ATOMS: atom_id res chain seq x y z
N ALA A 1 4.87 -6.90 -5.88
CA ALA A 1 6.14 -7.04 -6.60
C ALA A 1 6.51 -5.83 -7.44
N ALA A 2 6.08 -5.68 -8.73
CA ALA A 2 6.51 -4.53 -9.55
C ALA A 2 5.95 -3.19 -9.04
N SER A 3 4.68 -3.14 -8.64
CA SER A 3 4.05 -1.93 -8.10
C SER A 3 4.67 -1.45 -6.79
N ASP A 4 5.27 -2.34 -5.99
CA ASP A 4 5.88 -1.97 -4.72
C ASP A 4 7.18 -1.18 -4.92
N VAL A 5 7.87 -1.42 -6.04
CA VAL A 5 9.04 -0.61 -6.43
C VAL A 5 8.64 0.84 -6.68
N TYR A 6 7.51 1.09 -7.34
CA TYR A 6 7.02 2.44 -7.61
C TYR A 6 6.48 3.10 -6.33
N LYS A 7 5.69 2.38 -5.51
CA LYS A 7 5.21 2.88 -4.22
C LYS A 7 6.35 3.35 -3.33
N ARG A 8 7.39 2.51 -3.14
CA ARG A 8 8.54 2.88 -2.33
C ARG A 8 9.31 4.08 -2.89
N GLN A 9 9.38 4.23 -4.23
CA GLN A 9 10.04 5.37 -4.86
C GLN A 9 9.26 6.66 -4.65
N MET A 10 7.93 6.60 -4.76
CA MET A 10 7.05 7.75 -4.52
C MET A 10 7.09 8.20 -3.06
N LEU A 11 7.12 7.26 -2.11
CA LEU A 11 7.12 7.55 -0.67
C LEU A 11 8.51 7.72 -0.05
N ASP A 12 9.56 7.54 -0.83
CA ASP A 12 10.97 7.51 -0.36
C ASP A 12 11.22 6.52 0.79
N MET A 13 10.51 5.42 0.80
CA MET A 13 10.63 4.35 1.79
C MET A 13 11.55 3.23 1.32
N THR A 14 12.08 2.43 2.26
CA THR A 14 12.69 1.16 1.90
C THR A 14 11.62 0.11 1.58
N LEU A 15 11.97 -0.93 0.81
CA LEU A 15 11.01 -2.01 0.51
C LEU A 15 10.56 -2.71 1.80
N ARG A 16 11.47 -2.88 2.74
CA ARG A 16 11.21 -3.52 4.03
C ARG A 16 10.20 -2.71 4.88
N ASP A 17 10.33 -1.39 4.90
CA ASP A 17 9.41 -0.52 5.65
C ASP A 17 8.03 -0.53 5.01
N LEU A 18 7.96 -0.44 3.67
CA LEU A 18 6.72 -0.56 2.94
C LEU A 18 6.01 -1.89 3.22
N GLU A 19 6.74 -3.01 3.19
CA GLU A 19 6.20 -4.33 3.51
C GLU A 19 5.68 -4.41 4.94
N ARG A 20 6.41 -3.88 5.91
CA ARG A 20 5.98 -3.85 7.31
C ARG A 20 4.67 -3.10 7.53
N VAL A 21 4.47 -1.97 6.85
CA VAL A 21 3.19 -1.26 6.91
C VAL A 21 2.09 -2.04 6.22
N LEU A 22 2.34 -2.52 4.99
CA LEU A 22 1.33 -3.26 4.20
C LEU A 22 0.86 -4.54 4.88
N TYR A 23 1.75 -5.20 5.63
CA TYR A 23 1.47 -6.46 6.33
C TYR A 23 1.09 -6.29 7.80
N PHE A 24 0.74 -5.08 8.22
CA PHE A 24 0.25 -4.79 9.57
C PHE A 24 1.27 -5.10 10.69
N GLU A 25 2.56 -4.93 10.40
CA GLU A 25 3.61 -5.08 11.41
C GLU A 25 3.93 -3.75 12.11
N ASN A 26 3.85 -2.63 11.36
CA ASN A 26 4.19 -1.30 11.86
C ASN A 26 3.16 -0.26 11.41
N TYR A 27 2.91 0.70 12.31
CA TYR A 27 2.21 1.94 11.99
C TYR A 27 3.14 2.90 11.25
N VAL A 28 2.57 3.79 10.46
CA VAL A 28 3.29 4.90 9.82
C VAL A 28 2.58 6.22 10.13
N VAL A 29 3.34 7.23 10.49
CA VAL A 29 2.82 8.57 10.78
C VAL A 29 2.47 9.27 9.47
N ILE A 30 1.20 9.61 9.31
CA ILE A 30 0.67 10.33 8.14
C ILE A 30 0.62 11.83 8.42
N GLU A 31 0.17 12.21 9.60
CA GLU A 31 0.12 13.60 10.03
C GLU A 31 0.68 13.73 11.44
N PRO A 32 1.87 14.36 11.59
CA PRO A 32 2.52 14.48 12.90
C PRO A 32 1.86 15.49 13.82
N GLY A 33 1.03 16.40 13.31
CA GLY A 33 0.41 17.45 14.10
C GLY A 33 1.44 18.36 14.80
N LEU A 34 1.18 18.68 16.07
CA LEU A 34 2.08 19.48 16.93
C LEU A 34 2.95 18.60 17.86
N THR A 35 3.33 17.41 17.39
CA THR A 35 4.16 16.46 18.15
C THR A 35 5.58 16.45 17.63
N ASP A 36 6.49 15.79 18.36
CA ASP A 36 7.87 15.57 17.92
C ASP A 36 8.03 14.45 16.88
N LEU A 37 6.90 13.87 16.43
CA LEU A 37 6.89 12.84 15.40
C LEU A 37 7.17 13.44 14.01
N THR A 38 7.66 12.62 13.11
CA THR A 38 7.94 13.03 11.73
C THR A 38 7.06 12.28 10.73
N TYR A 39 6.69 12.95 9.64
CA TYR A 39 5.97 12.30 8.53
C TYR A 39 6.74 11.08 8.01
N GLY A 40 6.03 9.96 7.84
CA GLY A 40 6.63 8.70 7.39
C GLY A 40 7.41 7.93 8.46
N GLN A 41 7.42 8.41 9.71
CA GLN A 41 8.05 7.69 10.83
C GLN A 41 7.31 6.36 11.06
N MET A 42 8.10 5.31 11.20
CA MET A 42 7.61 3.97 11.49
C MET A 42 7.53 3.77 12.99
N MET A 43 6.46 3.16 13.46
CA MET A 43 6.23 2.84 14.88
C MET A 43 5.73 1.41 15.03
N SER A 44 6.21 0.71 16.04
CA SER A 44 5.59 -0.53 16.51
C SER A 44 4.26 -0.24 17.19
N GLU A 45 3.47 -1.27 17.48
CA GLU A 45 2.22 -1.13 18.23
C GLU A 45 2.46 -0.52 19.63
N GLU A 46 3.54 -0.92 20.30
CA GLU A 46 3.94 -0.40 21.61
C GLU A 46 4.30 1.09 21.53
N GLU A 47 5.14 1.47 20.58
CA GLU A 47 5.52 2.88 20.36
C GLU A 47 4.33 3.76 19.97
N PHE A 48 3.37 3.20 19.23
CA PHE A 48 2.13 3.89 18.87
C PHE A 48 1.24 4.15 20.09
N MET A 49 1.08 3.17 20.98
CA MET A 49 0.34 3.33 22.23
C MET A 49 1.01 4.34 23.15
N ASP A 50 2.33 4.26 23.33
CA ASP A 50 3.10 5.20 24.14
C ASP A 50 2.98 6.65 23.60
N ALA A 51 2.98 6.81 22.27
CA ALA A 51 2.76 8.10 21.65
C ALA A 51 1.34 8.64 21.88
N GLN A 52 0.32 7.78 21.83
CA GLN A 52 -1.05 8.17 22.15
C GLN A 52 -1.22 8.59 23.62
N ASP A 53 -0.57 7.88 24.54
CA ASP A 53 -0.57 8.23 25.96
C ASP A 53 0.17 9.54 26.25
N THR A 54 1.24 9.81 25.49
CA THR A 54 2.08 11.01 25.68
C THR A 54 1.45 12.26 25.08
N TYR A 55 0.96 12.19 23.85
CA TYR A 55 0.48 13.36 23.08
C TYR A 55 -1.04 13.49 23.04
N GLY A 56 -1.76 12.39 23.29
CA GLY A 56 -3.21 12.29 23.13
C GLY A 56 -3.64 11.66 21.80
N MET A 57 -4.82 11.06 21.77
CA MET A 57 -5.33 10.29 20.64
C MET A 57 -5.52 11.13 19.35
N ASP A 58 -5.83 12.41 19.51
CA ASP A 58 -6.14 13.33 18.38
C ASP A 58 -4.95 14.24 18.01
N ALA A 59 -3.79 14.07 18.66
CA ALA A 59 -2.64 14.96 18.45
C ALA A 59 -1.88 14.68 17.14
N PHE A 60 -1.97 13.46 16.64
CA PHE A 60 -1.32 13.01 15.41
C PHE A 60 -2.15 11.93 14.73
N THR A 61 -1.90 11.69 13.45
CA THR A 61 -2.52 10.59 12.70
C THR A 61 -1.45 9.60 12.27
N ALA A 62 -1.58 8.36 12.71
CA ALA A 62 -0.77 7.24 12.24
C ALA A 62 -1.69 6.06 11.94
N ASN A 63 -1.49 5.44 10.79
CA ASN A 63 -2.29 4.33 10.30
C ASN A 63 -1.41 3.15 9.92
N ILE A 64 -2.04 2.00 9.66
CA ILE A 64 -1.41 0.73 9.32
C ILE A 64 -2.09 0.12 8.08
N GLY A 65 -1.38 -0.72 7.34
CA GLY A 65 -1.93 -1.43 6.21
C GLY A 65 -1.92 -0.64 4.89
N ALA A 66 -2.61 -1.18 3.89
CA ALA A 66 -2.64 -0.60 2.55
C ALA A 66 -3.37 0.76 2.50
N GLU A 67 -4.28 1.01 3.42
CA GLU A 67 -5.01 2.28 3.50
C GLU A 67 -4.07 3.43 3.89
N ALA A 68 -3.19 3.22 4.87
CA ALA A 68 -2.14 4.17 5.23
C ALA A 68 -1.27 4.56 4.03
N ILE A 69 -0.80 3.58 3.28
CA ILE A 69 -0.01 3.82 2.07
C ILE A 69 -0.81 4.55 0.99
N ARG A 70 -2.10 4.24 0.86
CA ARG A 70 -2.99 4.95 -0.07
C ARG A 70 -3.15 6.42 0.30
N GLU A 71 -3.37 6.73 1.57
CA GLU A 71 -3.48 8.10 2.08
C GLU A 71 -2.18 8.88 1.84
N MET A 72 -1.03 8.30 2.14
CA MET A 72 0.27 8.90 1.88
C MET A 72 0.49 9.19 0.38
N LEU A 73 0.09 8.25 -0.50
CA LEU A 73 0.19 8.45 -1.95
C LEU A 73 -0.78 9.52 -2.46
N ALA A 74 -1.97 9.62 -1.87
CA ALA A 74 -2.97 10.63 -2.23
C ALA A 74 -2.55 12.05 -1.80
N ALA A 75 -1.76 12.16 -0.74
CA ALA A 75 -1.27 13.44 -0.22
C ALA A 75 -0.12 14.04 -1.06
N ILE A 76 0.47 13.27 -1.99
CA ILE A 76 1.57 13.76 -2.82
C ILE A 76 1.05 14.74 -3.87
N ASP A 77 1.53 15.98 -3.83
CA ASP A 77 1.41 16.92 -4.92
C ASP A 77 2.52 16.65 -5.95
N LEU A 78 2.13 16.08 -7.09
CA LEU A 78 3.08 15.65 -8.13
C LEU A 78 3.82 16.82 -8.77
N GLU A 79 3.17 17.97 -8.94
CA GLU A 79 3.78 19.15 -9.56
C GLU A 79 4.85 19.76 -8.64
N ALA A 80 4.47 20.01 -7.38
CA ALA A 80 5.40 20.51 -6.37
C ALA A 80 6.58 19.55 -6.13
N GLU A 81 6.30 18.25 -6.06
CA GLU A 81 7.35 17.22 -5.91
C GLU A 81 8.31 17.18 -7.09
N ALA A 82 7.81 17.32 -8.32
CA ALA A 82 8.67 17.37 -9.52
C ALA A 82 9.58 18.59 -9.53
N GLU A 83 9.06 19.76 -9.15
CA GLU A 83 9.84 21.00 -9.04
C GLU A 83 10.93 20.89 -7.96
N GLN A 84 10.58 20.37 -6.79
CA GLN A 84 11.53 20.14 -5.70
C GLN A 84 12.64 19.18 -6.11
N LEU A 85 12.31 18.05 -6.71
CA LEU A 85 13.29 17.08 -7.16
C LEU A 85 14.22 17.62 -8.26
N ARG A 86 13.72 18.51 -9.12
CA ARG A 86 14.55 19.19 -10.13
C ARG A 86 15.50 20.21 -9.48
N ALA A 87 15.05 20.89 -8.43
CA ALA A 87 15.91 21.78 -7.65
C ALA A 87 16.99 20.99 -6.90
N ASP A 88 16.60 19.94 -6.20
CA ASP A 88 17.52 19.07 -5.46
C ASP A 88 18.57 18.42 -6.37
N LEU A 89 18.18 18.08 -7.60
CA LEU A 89 19.11 17.52 -8.58
C LEU A 89 20.22 18.50 -8.98
N LYS A 90 19.92 19.81 -9.02
CA LYS A 90 20.92 20.85 -9.33
C LYS A 90 21.91 21.05 -8.19
N GLU A 91 21.46 20.85 -6.95
CA GLU A 91 22.27 21.02 -5.74
C GLU A 91 22.99 19.72 -5.31
N ALA A 92 22.57 18.58 -5.87
CA ALA A 92 23.06 17.27 -5.46
C ALA A 92 24.56 17.10 -5.83
N THR A 93 25.37 16.84 -4.81
CA THR A 93 26.79 16.52 -4.95
C THR A 93 27.04 15.02 -4.74
N GLY A 94 27.95 14.45 -5.53
CA GLY A 94 28.30 13.02 -5.47
C GLY A 94 27.52 12.16 -6.48
N GLU A 95 27.83 10.86 -6.56
CA GLU A 95 27.26 9.98 -7.59
C GLU A 95 25.95 9.30 -7.19
N LEU A 96 25.75 9.02 -5.91
CA LEU A 96 24.59 8.20 -5.43
C LEU A 96 23.32 9.02 -5.27
N LYS A 97 23.42 10.25 -4.74
CA LYS A 97 22.26 11.13 -4.53
C LYS A 97 21.56 11.48 -5.84
N PRO A 98 22.27 11.95 -6.89
CA PRO A 98 21.62 12.24 -8.17
C PRO A 98 20.94 11.04 -8.79
N LYS A 99 21.53 9.84 -8.69
CA LYS A 99 20.93 8.61 -9.23
C LYS A 99 19.60 8.26 -8.54
N LYS A 100 19.48 8.49 -7.22
CA LYS A 100 18.24 8.27 -6.47
C LYS A 100 17.18 9.31 -6.87
N ILE A 101 17.54 10.58 -6.92
CA ILE A 101 16.66 11.68 -7.33
C ILE A 101 16.14 11.47 -8.75
N ILE A 102 17.00 11.15 -9.72
CA ILE A 102 16.61 10.90 -11.11
C ILE A 102 15.59 9.75 -11.20
N LYS A 103 15.79 8.67 -10.46
CA LYS A 103 14.85 7.55 -10.46
C LYS A 103 13.47 7.97 -9.93
N ARG A 104 13.43 8.76 -8.85
CA ARG A 104 12.17 9.26 -8.28
C ARG A 104 11.51 10.25 -9.22
N LEU A 105 12.26 11.23 -9.73
CA LEU A 105 11.77 12.22 -10.67
C LEU A 105 11.14 11.58 -11.93
N LYS A 106 11.80 10.56 -12.50
CA LYS A 106 11.28 9.84 -13.67
C LYS A 106 9.91 9.19 -13.39
N VAL A 107 9.69 8.67 -12.20
CA VAL A 107 8.39 8.10 -11.84
C VAL A 107 7.35 9.19 -11.66
N VAL A 108 7.69 10.30 -10.97
CA VAL A 108 6.78 11.44 -10.77
C VAL A 108 6.36 12.03 -12.12
N GLU A 109 7.31 12.28 -13.02
CA GLU A 109 7.04 12.80 -14.37
C GLU A 109 6.16 11.83 -15.18
N SER A 110 6.38 10.51 -15.07
CA SER A 110 5.51 9.53 -15.74
C SER A 110 4.07 9.56 -15.24
N PHE A 111 3.85 9.82 -13.94
CA PHE A 111 2.50 10.02 -13.41
C PHE A 111 1.87 11.32 -13.93
N LEU A 112 2.63 12.42 -13.97
CA LEU A 112 2.16 13.70 -14.50
C LEU A 112 1.77 13.60 -16.00
N GLU A 113 2.61 13.00 -16.81
CA GLU A 113 2.37 12.83 -18.24
C GLU A 113 1.17 11.93 -18.54
N SER A 114 1.00 10.86 -17.77
CA SER A 114 -0.11 9.91 -17.96
C SER A 114 -1.44 10.37 -17.38
N GLY A 115 -1.44 11.39 -16.50
CA GLY A 115 -2.62 11.83 -15.77
C GLY A 115 -3.14 10.82 -14.74
N ASN A 116 -2.35 9.77 -14.43
CA ASN A 116 -2.70 8.80 -13.42
C ASN A 116 -2.36 9.32 -12.02
N ARG A 117 -3.15 8.90 -11.03
CA ARG A 117 -2.93 9.27 -9.63
C ARG A 117 -2.16 8.16 -8.90
N PRO A 118 -1.16 8.52 -8.06
CA PRO A 118 -0.35 7.53 -7.34
C PRO A 118 -1.15 6.60 -6.44
N GLU A 119 -2.22 7.08 -5.80
CA GLU A 119 -3.08 6.28 -4.93
C GLU A 119 -3.83 5.14 -5.66
N TRP A 120 -3.95 5.21 -7.00
CA TRP A 120 -4.56 4.13 -7.78
C TRP A 120 -3.69 2.87 -7.84
N MET A 121 -2.44 2.93 -7.38
CA MET A 121 -1.62 1.73 -7.19
C MET A 121 -2.14 0.83 -6.06
N ILE A 122 -3.03 1.35 -5.20
CA ILE A 122 -3.78 0.57 -4.20
C ILE A 122 -5.19 0.38 -4.74
N LEU A 123 -5.52 -0.84 -5.11
CA LEU A 123 -6.83 -1.17 -5.68
C LEU A 123 -7.88 -1.26 -4.57
N THR A 124 -8.94 -0.47 -4.69
CA THR A 124 -10.13 -0.58 -3.83
C THR A 124 -11.20 -1.49 -4.44
N VAL A 125 -11.18 -1.61 -5.76
CA VAL A 125 -12.06 -2.50 -6.55
C VAL A 125 -11.17 -3.33 -7.46
N VAL A 126 -11.30 -4.65 -7.36
CA VAL A 126 -10.52 -5.59 -8.18
C VAL A 126 -11.24 -5.81 -9.51
N PRO A 127 -10.60 -5.55 -10.66
CA PRO A 127 -11.18 -5.88 -11.96
C PRO A 127 -11.30 -7.40 -12.12
N VAL A 128 -12.46 -7.86 -12.60
CA VAL A 128 -12.77 -9.27 -12.79
C VAL A 128 -12.94 -9.56 -14.28
N ILE A 129 -12.25 -10.57 -14.76
CA ILE A 129 -12.38 -11.03 -16.16
C ILE A 129 -13.80 -11.56 -16.39
N PRO A 130 -14.45 -11.22 -17.53
CA PRO A 130 -15.77 -11.73 -17.88
C PRO A 130 -15.86 -13.26 -17.84
N PRO A 131 -17.02 -13.84 -17.45
CA PRO A 131 -17.18 -15.30 -17.34
C PRO A 131 -16.86 -16.06 -18.62
N GLU A 132 -17.11 -15.47 -19.79
CA GLU A 132 -16.85 -16.06 -21.09
C GLU A 132 -15.37 -16.36 -21.34
N LEU A 133 -14.49 -15.58 -20.71
CA LEU A 133 -13.01 -15.75 -20.80
C LEU A 133 -12.46 -16.71 -19.74
N ARG A 134 -13.28 -17.17 -18.79
CA ARG A 134 -12.95 -18.15 -17.76
C ARG A 134 -14.05 -19.21 -17.58
N PRO A 135 -14.40 -19.92 -18.65
CA PRO A 135 -15.60 -20.75 -18.68
C PRO A 135 -15.50 -21.95 -17.73
N LEU A 136 -16.68 -22.39 -17.29
CA LEU A 136 -16.88 -23.66 -16.62
C LEU A 136 -17.42 -24.65 -17.66
N VAL A 137 -16.61 -25.62 -18.06
CA VAL A 137 -16.94 -26.58 -19.12
C VAL A 137 -17.34 -27.92 -18.52
N PRO A 138 -18.53 -28.43 -18.79
CA PRO A 138 -18.91 -29.79 -18.36
C PRO A 138 -18.09 -30.83 -19.11
N LEU A 139 -17.63 -31.84 -18.36
CA LEU A 139 -16.93 -33.02 -18.85
C LEU A 139 -17.86 -34.27 -18.75
N ASP A 140 -17.50 -35.31 -19.48
CA ASP A 140 -18.18 -36.59 -19.35
C ASP A 140 -18.10 -37.14 -17.91
N GLY A 141 -19.20 -37.71 -17.41
CA GLY A 141 -19.30 -38.24 -16.06
C GLY A 141 -19.67 -37.20 -14.98
N GLY A 142 -20.25 -36.07 -15.34
CA GLY A 142 -20.79 -35.05 -14.41
C GLY A 142 -19.72 -34.20 -13.73
N ARG A 143 -18.47 -34.24 -14.22
CA ARG A 143 -17.38 -33.38 -13.77
C ARG A 143 -17.33 -32.10 -14.57
N PHE A 144 -16.74 -31.06 -13.99
CA PHE A 144 -16.52 -29.79 -14.65
C PHE A 144 -15.02 -29.48 -14.71
N ALA A 145 -14.58 -29.00 -15.86
CA ALA A 145 -13.28 -28.34 -15.99
C ALA A 145 -13.47 -26.82 -15.84
N THR A 146 -12.62 -26.20 -15.08
CA THR A 146 -12.66 -24.74 -14.88
C THR A 146 -11.28 -24.15 -15.07
N SER A 147 -11.24 -22.87 -15.43
CA SER A 147 -9.99 -22.11 -15.44
C SER A 147 -9.47 -21.93 -14.01
N ASP A 148 -8.15 -21.98 -13.83
CA ASP A 148 -7.49 -21.69 -12.54
C ASP A 148 -7.82 -20.29 -12.01
N LEU A 149 -8.16 -19.34 -12.89
CA LEU A 149 -8.63 -18.00 -12.53
C LEU A 149 -9.88 -18.05 -11.64
N ASN A 150 -10.80 -18.97 -11.88
CA ASN A 150 -12.01 -19.13 -11.06
C ASN A 150 -11.66 -19.56 -9.63
N ASP A 151 -10.65 -20.40 -9.44
CA ASP A 151 -10.19 -20.79 -8.11
C ASP A 151 -9.51 -19.62 -7.40
N LEU A 152 -8.69 -18.84 -8.10
CA LEU A 152 -8.06 -17.64 -7.56
C LEU A 152 -9.10 -16.61 -7.10
N TYR A 153 -10.10 -16.30 -7.92
CA TYR A 153 -11.19 -15.38 -7.53
C TYR A 153 -11.96 -15.92 -6.33
N ARG A 154 -12.28 -17.20 -6.29
CA ARG A 154 -12.96 -17.83 -5.16
C ARG A 154 -12.16 -17.69 -3.87
N ARG A 155 -10.83 -17.86 -3.92
CA ARG A 155 -9.94 -17.68 -2.75
C ARG A 155 -9.96 -16.23 -2.28
N VAL A 156 -9.84 -15.25 -3.17
CA VAL A 156 -9.89 -13.84 -2.84
C VAL A 156 -11.21 -13.47 -2.19
N ILE A 157 -12.35 -13.87 -2.80
CA ILE A 157 -13.69 -13.59 -2.27
C ILE A 157 -13.88 -14.22 -0.87
N ASN A 158 -13.49 -15.48 -0.69
CA ASN A 158 -13.63 -16.16 0.59
C ASN A 158 -12.79 -15.49 1.69
N ARG A 159 -11.55 -15.08 1.36
CA ARG A 159 -10.68 -14.34 2.31
C ARG A 159 -11.28 -12.99 2.66
N ASN A 160 -11.75 -12.23 1.67
CA ASN A 160 -12.37 -10.94 1.90
C ASN A 160 -13.62 -11.04 2.78
N ASN A 161 -14.49 -12.01 2.51
CA ASN A 161 -15.69 -12.25 3.32
C ASN A 161 -15.34 -12.66 4.76
N ARG A 162 -14.29 -13.45 4.95
CA ARG A 162 -13.82 -13.85 6.27
C ARG A 162 -13.21 -12.66 7.02
N LEU A 163 -12.37 -11.86 6.36
CA LEU A 163 -11.82 -10.63 6.94
C LEU A 163 -12.92 -9.67 7.36
N LYS A 164 -13.91 -9.43 6.48
CA LYS A 164 -15.07 -8.58 6.80
C LYS A 164 -15.77 -9.06 8.07
N ARG A 165 -16.01 -10.36 8.19
CA ARG A 165 -16.64 -10.94 9.37
C ARG A 165 -15.80 -10.80 10.65
N LEU A 166 -14.47 -10.90 10.54
CA LEU A 166 -13.56 -10.68 11.66
C LEU A 166 -13.58 -9.23 12.14
N ILE A 167 -13.61 -8.28 11.22
CA ILE A 167 -13.74 -6.84 11.53
C ILE A 167 -15.11 -6.56 12.21
N GLU A 168 -16.20 -7.10 11.66
CA GLU A 168 -17.55 -6.97 12.26
C GLU A 168 -17.60 -7.53 13.68
N LEU A 169 -16.88 -8.62 13.96
CA LEU A 169 -16.78 -9.24 15.29
C LEU A 169 -15.77 -8.55 16.21
N ARG A 170 -15.08 -7.51 15.77
CA ARG A 170 -13.98 -6.84 16.47
C ARG A 170 -12.93 -7.84 16.98
N ALA A 171 -12.57 -8.81 16.14
CA ALA A 171 -11.51 -9.75 16.46
C ALA A 171 -10.17 -9.02 16.61
N PRO A 172 -9.24 -9.52 17.46
CA PRO A 172 -7.91 -8.94 17.59
C PRO A 172 -7.19 -8.83 16.25
N ASP A 173 -6.45 -7.74 16.03
CA ASP A 173 -5.79 -7.42 14.76
C ASP A 173 -4.82 -8.50 14.32
N ILE A 174 -4.14 -9.19 15.24
CA ILE A 174 -3.27 -10.34 14.97
C ILE A 174 -3.99 -11.43 14.17
N ILE A 175 -5.28 -11.67 14.43
CA ILE A 175 -6.07 -12.66 13.71
C ILE A 175 -6.41 -12.14 12.31
N ALA A 176 -6.77 -10.86 12.18
CA ALA A 176 -7.03 -10.22 10.90
C ALA A 176 -5.78 -10.22 10.00
N VAL A 177 -4.60 -9.90 10.55
CA VAL A 177 -3.29 -9.91 9.89
C VAL A 177 -2.97 -11.26 9.26
N SER A 178 -3.23 -12.37 9.95
CA SER A 178 -2.95 -13.71 9.42
C SER A 178 -3.69 -14.02 8.11
N TYR A 179 -4.80 -13.32 7.84
CA TYR A 179 -5.56 -13.46 6.59
C TYR A 179 -5.12 -12.49 5.48
N THR A 180 -4.50 -11.37 5.84
CA THR A 180 -3.92 -10.44 4.85
C THR A 180 -2.59 -10.95 4.31
N HIS A 181 -1.81 -11.66 5.13
CA HIS A 181 -0.52 -12.27 4.74
C HIS A 181 -0.63 -13.41 3.72
N LEU A 182 -1.79 -13.99 3.55
CA LEU A 182 -2.01 -15.02 2.54
C LEU A 182 -2.13 -14.38 1.15
N THR A 183 -1.03 -13.75 0.73
CA THR A 183 -0.90 -13.22 -0.62
C THR A 183 -1.10 -14.33 -1.64
N LEU A 184 -1.62 -13.95 -2.79
CA LEU A 184 -1.64 -14.79 -4.00
C LEU A 184 -0.21 -15.25 -4.28
N PRO A 185 0.01 -16.52 -4.67
CA PRO A 185 1.32 -17.01 -5.07
C PRO A 185 1.87 -16.24 -6.27
#